data_f5ee5b39f9e601e5f0303b4b6934efae
#
_entry.id   f5ee5b39f9e601e5f0303b4b6934efae
#
_cell.length_a   1.000
_cell.length_b   1.000
_cell.length_c   1.000
_cell.angle_alpha   90.00
_cell.angle_beta   90.00
_cell.angle_gamma   90.00
#
_symmetry.space_group_name_H-M   'P 1'
#
loop_
_entity.id
_entity.type
_entity.pdbx_description
1 polymer ?
#
loop_
_entity_poly.entity_id
_entity_poly.type
_entity_poly.pdbx_seq_one_letter_code
_entity_poly.pdbx_strand_id
1 'polypeptide(L)'
;MNRSDNYKFREENLKKLFKIGTGYELNLENPKTFNEKLQWLKLYYHNPLMTKCADKYLAREYIKDTVGEKYLIPLIGVWDRVEDIDFDYLPEQFVLKVNWGSGMNIVVKDKSKLDIEDAKKKLKKWINPFSNHYYASYEYSYKYIEPKITCEKFMKDLNTDNLIVYRIYCFDGVPHYIHAITDAHTGIDRCNIYDTEWNKLDLVYIWENTDYEIPKPEKLDLMLNLARKLSKEFIHLGVDFFYINNQIYCSELTFYTNAGLTPFEPKEWDYKFGECIKLPQDKKVEYDFVDRETLLKQSYNLEFMVKDYRDLENNFNLLKNREHKNDEVEKLKLNSNWWTLFGISNNSEYLRLTLFGIKFSFKMNKEKVDKLAWWIPVRKLRDNFRNKFFDNFIGGG
;
A
#
# COMPACT_ATOMS: atom_id res chain seq x y z
N MET A 1 2.65 -26.18 -19.91
CA MET A 1 2.83 -26.15 -18.46
C MET A 1 1.63 -26.84 -17.84
N ASN A 2 1.81 -27.80 -16.94
CA ASN A 2 0.71 -28.51 -16.30
C ASN A 2 0.05 -27.57 -15.25
N ARG A 3 -1.26 -27.73 -14.95
CA ARG A 3 -1.98 -26.93 -13.95
C ARG A 3 -1.27 -26.88 -12.58
N SER A 4 -0.65 -28.02 -12.19
CA SER A 4 0.12 -28.12 -10.94
C SER A 4 1.39 -27.28 -10.92
N ASP A 5 2.00 -27.02 -12.10
CA ASP A 5 3.27 -26.27 -12.16
C ASP A 5 3.07 -24.78 -11.93
N ASN A 6 1.93 -24.23 -12.39
CA ASN A 6 1.57 -22.82 -12.18
C ASN A 6 1.34 -22.51 -10.69
N TYR A 7 0.70 -23.44 -9.98
CA TYR A 7 0.46 -23.29 -8.54
C TYR A 7 1.78 -23.32 -7.74
N LYS A 8 2.66 -24.30 -8.01
CA LYS A 8 3.98 -24.39 -7.37
C LYS A 8 4.81 -23.13 -7.58
N PHE A 9 4.77 -22.58 -8.79
CA PHE A 9 5.45 -21.33 -9.10
C PHE A 9 4.96 -20.15 -8.24
N ARG A 10 3.63 -20.00 -8.08
CA ARG A 10 3.06 -18.96 -7.22
C ARG A 10 3.48 -19.13 -5.76
N GLU A 11 3.43 -20.37 -5.25
CA GLU A 11 3.84 -20.68 -3.89
C GLU A 11 5.31 -20.35 -3.64
N GLU A 12 6.20 -20.75 -4.56
CA GLU A 12 7.64 -20.47 -4.48
C GLU A 12 7.94 -18.97 -4.51
N ASN A 13 7.27 -18.22 -5.39
CA ASN A 13 7.43 -16.77 -5.45
C ASN A 13 6.92 -16.11 -4.18
N LEU A 14 5.80 -16.57 -3.66
CA LEU A 14 5.24 -16.02 -2.42
C LEU A 14 6.15 -16.28 -1.22
N LYS A 15 6.79 -17.48 -1.15
CA LYS A 15 7.82 -17.77 -0.13
C LYS A 15 9.01 -16.81 -0.21
N LYS A 16 9.47 -16.51 -1.44
CA LYS A 16 10.57 -15.55 -1.66
C LYS A 16 10.18 -14.15 -1.22
N LEU A 17 9.02 -13.65 -1.67
CA LEU A 17 8.49 -12.33 -1.30
C LEU A 17 8.32 -12.21 0.22
N PHE A 18 7.75 -13.23 0.84
CA PHE A 18 7.51 -13.27 2.27
C PHE A 18 8.81 -13.16 3.06
N LYS A 19 9.82 -13.98 2.71
CA LYS A 19 11.14 -13.95 3.36
C LYS A 19 11.82 -12.58 3.21
N ILE A 20 11.71 -11.97 2.03
CA ILE A 20 12.26 -10.63 1.78
C ILE A 20 11.55 -9.60 2.65
N GLY A 21 10.21 -9.61 2.69
CA GLY A 21 9.43 -8.61 3.38
C GLY A 21 9.46 -8.73 4.90
N THR A 22 9.40 -9.97 5.43
CA THR A 22 9.25 -10.22 6.87
C THR A 22 10.55 -10.65 7.57
N GLY A 23 11.57 -11.07 6.81
CA GLY A 23 12.85 -11.53 7.32
C GLY A 23 12.87 -12.98 7.83
N TYR A 24 11.75 -13.74 7.71
CA TYR A 24 11.68 -15.15 8.13
C TYR A 24 11.00 -16.04 7.08
N GLU A 25 11.11 -17.36 7.23
CA GLU A 25 10.57 -18.33 6.27
C GLU A 25 9.06 -18.48 6.42
N LEU A 26 8.34 -18.59 5.27
CA LEU A 26 6.90 -18.81 5.22
C LEU A 26 6.56 -20.28 5.50
N ASN A 27 5.76 -20.53 6.54
CA ASN A 27 5.20 -21.84 6.83
C ASN A 27 3.74 -21.93 6.40
N LEU A 28 3.46 -22.54 5.26
CA LEU A 28 2.10 -22.73 4.73
C LEU A 28 1.41 -24.02 5.25
N GLU A 29 2.17 -24.97 5.82
CA GLU A 29 1.60 -26.20 6.36
C GLU A 29 0.98 -25.99 7.76
N ASN A 30 1.61 -25.15 8.56
CA ASN A 30 1.14 -24.80 9.90
C ASN A 30 1.35 -23.31 10.20
N PRO A 31 0.65 -22.41 9.47
CA PRO A 31 0.82 -20.97 9.62
C PRO A 31 0.33 -20.52 11.01
N LYS A 32 1.15 -19.73 11.70
CA LYS A 32 0.88 -19.26 13.06
C LYS A 32 0.70 -17.74 13.11
N THR A 33 1.54 -17.01 12.36
CA THR A 33 1.52 -15.56 12.37
C THR A 33 0.42 -15.00 11.48
N PHE A 34 0.04 -13.75 11.70
CA PHE A 34 -0.89 -13.02 10.83
C PHE A 34 -0.40 -13.00 9.39
N ASN A 35 0.87 -12.64 9.21
CA ASN A 35 1.48 -12.57 7.89
C ASN A 35 1.48 -13.92 7.16
N GLU A 36 1.80 -15.04 7.84
CA GLU A 36 1.72 -16.39 7.26
C GLU A 36 0.28 -16.75 6.88
N LYS A 37 -0.68 -16.47 7.75
CA LYS A 37 -2.09 -16.76 7.51
C LYS A 37 -2.67 -15.95 6.36
N LEU A 38 -2.23 -14.70 6.16
CA LEU A 38 -2.59 -13.94 4.97
C LEU A 38 -2.06 -14.59 3.68
N GLN A 39 -0.82 -15.13 3.67
CA GLN A 39 -0.32 -15.87 2.51
C GLN A 39 -1.13 -17.12 2.24
N TRP A 40 -1.50 -17.85 3.31
CA TRP A 40 -2.35 -19.02 3.20
C TRP A 40 -3.72 -18.66 2.58
N LEU A 41 -4.35 -17.59 3.03
CA LEU A 41 -5.62 -17.10 2.50
C LEU A 41 -5.54 -16.71 1.02
N LYS A 42 -4.44 -16.09 0.59
CA LYS A 42 -4.21 -15.74 -0.82
C LYS A 42 -4.20 -16.97 -1.74
N LEU A 43 -3.63 -18.07 -1.28
CA LEU A 43 -3.45 -19.27 -2.08
C LEU A 43 -4.66 -20.22 -2.04
N TYR A 44 -5.37 -20.27 -0.90
CA TYR A 44 -6.31 -21.35 -0.60
C TYR A 44 -7.72 -20.90 -0.23
N TYR A 45 -7.96 -19.60 -0.10
CA TYR A 45 -9.28 -19.09 0.26
C TYR A 45 -9.79 -18.12 -0.81
N HIS A 46 -10.86 -18.55 -1.52
CA HIS A 46 -11.40 -17.80 -2.63
C HIS A 46 -12.89 -17.52 -2.38
N ASN A 47 -13.18 -16.30 -1.95
CA ASN A 47 -14.53 -15.80 -1.77
C ASN A 47 -14.80 -14.68 -2.80
N PRO A 48 -15.71 -14.89 -3.78
CA PRO A 48 -16.00 -13.89 -4.82
C PRO A 48 -16.47 -12.53 -4.25
N LEU A 49 -17.07 -12.52 -3.06
CA LEU A 49 -17.47 -11.28 -2.41
C LEU A 49 -16.26 -10.39 -2.06
N MET A 50 -15.09 -11.00 -1.82
CA MET A 50 -13.85 -10.24 -1.61
C MET A 50 -13.48 -9.40 -2.83
N THR A 51 -13.68 -9.92 -4.05
CA THR A 51 -13.43 -9.17 -5.28
C THR A 51 -14.35 -7.96 -5.39
N LYS A 52 -15.66 -8.13 -5.13
CA LYS A 52 -16.61 -7.02 -5.10
C LYS A 52 -16.24 -5.97 -4.08
N CYS A 53 -15.80 -6.38 -2.89
CA CYS A 53 -15.49 -5.49 -1.78
C CYS A 53 -14.09 -4.83 -1.91
N ALA A 54 -13.14 -5.44 -2.61
CA ALA A 54 -11.83 -4.85 -2.88
C ALA A 54 -11.86 -3.84 -4.05
N ASP A 55 -12.84 -3.96 -4.95
CA ASP A 55 -13.11 -3.00 -6.00
C ASP A 55 -13.67 -1.70 -5.41
N LYS A 56 -12.91 -0.60 -5.47
CA LYS A 56 -13.31 0.69 -4.88
C LYS A 56 -14.62 1.25 -5.43
N TYR A 57 -15.05 0.81 -6.61
CA TYR A 57 -16.34 1.19 -7.19
C TYR A 57 -17.46 0.24 -6.74
N LEU A 58 -17.28 -1.08 -6.89
CA LEU A 58 -18.32 -2.06 -6.55
C LEU A 58 -18.53 -2.21 -5.03
N ALA A 59 -17.50 -1.96 -4.21
CA ALA A 59 -17.61 -1.92 -2.76
C ALA A 59 -18.67 -0.93 -2.26
N ARG A 60 -18.95 0.13 -3.03
CA ARG A 60 -19.93 1.15 -2.67
C ARG A 60 -21.34 0.58 -2.55
N GLU A 61 -21.73 -0.35 -3.44
CA GLU A 61 -23.00 -1.05 -3.34
C GLU A 61 -23.06 -1.91 -2.06
N TYR A 62 -22.00 -2.69 -1.78
CA TYR A 62 -21.93 -3.50 -0.57
C TYR A 62 -22.02 -2.64 0.70
N ILE A 63 -21.29 -1.52 0.77
CA ILE A 63 -21.33 -0.59 1.91
C ILE A 63 -22.72 0.02 2.05
N LYS A 64 -23.34 0.49 0.94
CA LYS A 64 -24.70 1.03 0.93
C LYS A 64 -25.71 0.05 1.50
N ASP A 65 -25.70 -1.18 1.02
CA ASP A 65 -26.65 -2.22 1.39
C ASP A 65 -26.46 -2.69 2.84
N THR A 66 -25.20 -2.71 3.32
CA THR A 66 -24.89 -3.23 4.66
C THR A 66 -25.06 -2.19 5.76
N VAL A 67 -24.61 -0.95 5.54
CA VAL A 67 -24.58 0.09 6.58
C VAL A 67 -25.27 1.39 6.20
N GLY A 68 -25.51 1.63 4.92
CA GLY A 68 -26.25 2.78 4.40
C GLY A 68 -25.39 3.76 3.61
N GLU A 69 -26.03 4.43 2.65
CA GLU A 69 -25.40 5.34 1.68
C GLU A 69 -24.71 6.55 2.32
N LYS A 70 -25.19 6.99 3.48
CA LYS A 70 -24.61 8.14 4.22
C LYS A 70 -23.16 7.95 4.67
N TYR A 71 -22.66 6.70 4.66
CA TYR A 71 -21.27 6.37 4.99
C TYR A 71 -20.35 6.28 3.77
N LEU A 72 -20.88 6.58 2.58
CA LEU A 72 -20.05 6.62 1.37
C LEU A 72 -19.45 8.01 1.15
N ILE A 73 -18.20 8.05 0.73
CA ILE A 73 -17.60 9.28 0.21
C ILE A 73 -18.35 9.67 -1.08
N PRO A 74 -18.76 10.94 -1.27
CA PRO A 74 -19.47 11.34 -2.48
C PRO A 74 -18.67 11.03 -3.74
N LEU A 75 -19.28 10.29 -4.68
CA LEU A 75 -18.72 9.96 -5.99
C LEU A 75 -19.08 11.07 -6.98
N ILE A 76 -18.06 11.53 -7.72
CA ILE A 76 -18.20 12.59 -8.73
C ILE A 76 -18.32 11.98 -10.13
N GLY A 77 -17.53 10.91 -10.42
CA GLY A 77 -17.56 10.27 -11.72
C GLY A 77 -16.88 8.91 -11.74
N VAL A 78 -17.17 8.13 -12.79
CA VAL A 78 -16.58 6.81 -13.06
C VAL A 78 -16.35 6.68 -14.55
N TRP A 79 -15.19 6.18 -14.96
CA TRP A 79 -14.82 6.02 -16.37
C TRP A 79 -14.05 4.72 -16.58
N ASP A 80 -14.22 4.14 -17.76
CA ASP A 80 -13.47 2.96 -18.20
C ASP A 80 -12.15 3.36 -18.89
N ARG A 81 -12.07 4.57 -19.42
CA ARG A 81 -10.89 5.07 -20.14
C ARG A 81 -10.53 6.47 -19.68
N VAL A 82 -9.24 6.79 -19.73
CA VAL A 82 -8.71 8.10 -19.33
C VAL A 82 -9.20 9.21 -20.27
N GLU A 83 -9.44 8.87 -21.55
CA GLU A 83 -9.89 9.80 -22.58
C GLU A 83 -11.31 10.32 -22.33
N ASP A 84 -12.10 9.56 -21.57
CA ASP A 84 -13.49 9.91 -21.27
C ASP A 84 -13.62 10.90 -20.09
N ILE A 85 -12.50 11.22 -19.43
CA ILE A 85 -12.47 12.18 -18.33
C ILE A 85 -12.43 13.59 -18.85
N ASP A 86 -13.49 14.34 -18.64
CA ASP A 86 -13.51 15.79 -18.89
C ASP A 86 -13.04 16.52 -17.63
N PHE A 87 -11.76 16.92 -17.63
CA PHE A 87 -11.13 17.59 -16.50
C PHE A 87 -11.72 18.99 -16.25
N ASP A 88 -12.31 19.63 -17.25
CA ASP A 88 -12.88 20.98 -17.11
C ASP A 88 -14.13 20.97 -16.23
N TYR A 89 -14.91 19.89 -16.28
CA TYR A 89 -16.09 19.69 -15.44
C TYR A 89 -15.80 19.17 -14.02
N LEU A 90 -14.57 18.75 -13.72
CA LEU A 90 -14.22 18.35 -12.36
C LEU A 90 -14.15 19.57 -11.42
N PRO A 91 -14.54 19.42 -10.14
CA PRO A 91 -14.49 20.50 -9.15
C PRO A 91 -13.04 20.93 -8.87
N GLU A 92 -12.88 22.01 -8.10
CA GLU A 92 -11.55 22.51 -7.70
C GLU A 92 -10.74 21.52 -6.86
N GLN A 93 -11.43 20.64 -6.10
CA GLN A 93 -10.82 19.65 -5.22
C GLN A 93 -11.48 18.29 -5.42
N PHE A 94 -10.66 17.28 -5.71
CA PHE A 94 -11.13 15.91 -5.93
C PHE A 94 -10.00 14.89 -5.75
N VAL A 95 -10.36 13.60 -5.75
CA VAL A 95 -9.41 12.50 -5.75
C VAL A 95 -9.75 11.54 -6.88
N LEU A 96 -8.83 11.37 -7.84
CA LEU A 96 -8.91 10.30 -8.85
C LEU A 96 -8.25 9.05 -8.32
N LYS A 97 -8.89 7.90 -8.49
CA LYS A 97 -8.41 6.59 -8.04
C LYS A 97 -8.63 5.55 -9.13
N VAL A 98 -7.73 4.58 -9.24
CA VAL A 98 -8.04 3.33 -9.95
C VAL A 98 -8.66 2.36 -8.94
N ASN A 99 -9.68 1.61 -9.35
CA ASN A 99 -10.50 0.79 -8.46
C ASN A 99 -9.80 -0.45 -7.88
N TRP A 100 -8.69 -0.87 -8.44
CA TRP A 100 -7.87 -1.97 -7.93
C TRP A 100 -6.56 -1.48 -7.30
N GLY A 101 -6.02 -2.25 -6.36
CA GLY A 101 -4.72 -1.99 -5.75
C GLY A 101 -4.69 -0.78 -4.83
N SER A 102 -3.50 -0.42 -4.40
CA SER A 102 -3.24 0.64 -3.44
C SER A 102 -2.21 1.64 -3.97
N GLY A 103 -2.26 2.88 -3.44
CA GLY A 103 -1.37 3.96 -3.86
C GLY A 103 -1.65 4.53 -5.27
N MET A 104 -2.65 4.01 -5.98
CA MET A 104 -3.03 4.46 -7.32
C MET A 104 -4.08 5.57 -7.24
N ASN A 105 -3.71 6.70 -6.62
CA ASN A 105 -4.56 7.86 -6.46
C ASN A 105 -3.84 9.17 -6.81
N ILE A 106 -4.61 10.15 -7.29
CA ILE A 106 -4.18 11.52 -7.55
C ILE A 106 -5.06 12.43 -6.69
N VAL A 107 -4.46 13.01 -5.65
CA VAL A 107 -5.14 13.94 -4.76
C VAL A 107 -4.97 15.35 -5.30
N VAL A 108 -6.07 15.98 -5.68
CA VAL A 108 -6.10 17.34 -6.23
C VAL A 108 -6.71 18.27 -5.18
N LYS A 109 -5.86 19.06 -4.54
CA LYS A 109 -6.24 20.08 -3.57
C LYS A 109 -6.45 21.46 -4.21
N ASP A 110 -5.97 21.64 -5.43
CA ASP A 110 -6.05 22.87 -6.21
C ASP A 110 -5.93 22.48 -7.70
N LYS A 111 -7.04 22.55 -8.42
CA LYS A 111 -7.13 22.14 -9.83
C LYS A 111 -6.23 22.98 -10.72
N SER A 112 -6.01 24.26 -10.38
CA SER A 112 -5.16 25.16 -11.17
C SER A 112 -3.69 24.73 -11.21
N LYS A 113 -3.27 23.88 -10.25
CA LYS A 113 -1.91 23.32 -10.15
C LYS A 113 -1.79 21.89 -10.68
N LEU A 114 -2.88 21.32 -11.20
CA LEU A 114 -2.87 19.97 -11.73
C LEU A 114 -2.19 19.92 -13.10
N ASP A 115 -1.13 19.13 -13.21
CA ASP A 115 -0.61 18.72 -14.52
C ASP A 115 -1.51 17.60 -15.06
N ILE A 116 -2.44 18.00 -15.95
CA ILE A 116 -3.44 17.08 -16.54
C ILE A 116 -2.77 16.00 -17.37
N GLU A 117 -1.70 16.31 -18.10
CA GLU A 117 -1.01 15.32 -18.94
C GLU A 117 -0.24 14.29 -18.09
N ASP A 118 0.39 14.71 -16.99
CA ASP A 118 0.99 13.78 -16.03
C ASP A 118 -0.08 12.90 -15.34
N ALA A 119 -1.22 13.50 -14.98
CA ALA A 119 -2.35 12.78 -14.41
C ALA A 119 -2.88 11.70 -15.37
N LYS A 120 -3.13 12.06 -16.63
CA LYS A 120 -3.55 11.12 -17.69
C LYS A 120 -2.53 10.00 -17.89
N LYS A 121 -1.24 10.33 -17.92
CA LYS A 121 -0.17 9.34 -18.06
C LYS A 121 -0.13 8.35 -16.89
N LYS A 122 -0.30 8.83 -15.67
CA LYS A 122 -0.37 7.98 -14.46
C LYS A 122 -1.59 7.07 -14.51
N LEU A 123 -2.76 7.61 -14.81
CA LEU A 123 -4.00 6.83 -14.92
C LEU A 123 -3.90 5.75 -16.00
N LYS A 124 -3.40 6.09 -17.22
CA LYS A 124 -3.16 5.10 -18.29
C LYS A 124 -2.24 3.95 -17.85
N LYS A 125 -1.19 4.28 -17.10
CA LYS A 125 -0.30 3.26 -16.52
C LYS A 125 -1.04 2.38 -15.53
N TRP A 126 -1.84 2.97 -14.65
CA TRP A 126 -2.48 2.26 -13.54
C TRP A 126 -3.67 1.39 -13.96
N ILE A 127 -4.45 1.80 -14.99
CA ILE A 127 -5.56 0.97 -15.51
C ILE A 127 -5.07 -0.16 -16.43
N ASN A 128 -3.78 -0.22 -16.73
CA ASN A 128 -3.24 -1.33 -17.50
C ASN A 128 -3.40 -2.64 -16.73
N PRO A 129 -3.95 -3.72 -17.32
CA PRO A 129 -4.17 -4.98 -16.63
C PRO A 129 -2.94 -5.55 -15.89
N PHE A 130 -1.73 -5.32 -16.42
CA PHE A 130 -0.48 -5.73 -15.77
C PHE A 130 -0.12 -4.91 -14.52
N SER A 131 -0.81 -3.80 -14.26
CA SER A 131 -0.67 -3.00 -13.04
C SER A 131 -1.59 -3.47 -11.91
N ASN A 132 -2.43 -4.48 -12.13
CA ASN A 132 -3.27 -5.05 -11.09
C ASN A 132 -2.41 -5.68 -9.97
N HIS A 133 -2.71 -5.36 -8.73
CA HIS A 133 -1.95 -5.81 -7.56
C HIS A 133 -1.93 -7.34 -7.38
N TYR A 134 -2.87 -8.06 -7.95
CA TYR A 134 -2.81 -9.53 -7.99
C TYR A 134 -1.48 -10.04 -8.55
N TYR A 135 -0.96 -9.39 -9.59
CA TYR A 135 0.29 -9.81 -10.22
C TYR A 135 1.55 -9.49 -9.40
N ALA A 136 1.46 -8.57 -8.44
CA ALA A 136 2.58 -8.21 -7.58
C ALA A 136 2.68 -9.11 -6.34
N SER A 137 1.56 -9.52 -5.76
CA SER A 137 1.53 -10.15 -4.43
C SER A 137 0.53 -11.30 -4.30
N TYR A 138 -0.12 -11.70 -5.40
CA TYR A 138 -1.13 -12.76 -5.45
C TYR A 138 -2.35 -12.51 -4.56
N GLU A 139 -2.70 -11.26 -4.33
CA GLU A 139 -3.90 -10.90 -3.57
C GLU A 139 -5.17 -11.24 -4.37
N TYR A 140 -5.81 -12.36 -4.04
CA TYR A 140 -6.95 -12.91 -4.77
C TYR A 140 -8.08 -11.90 -4.98
N SER A 141 -8.32 -11.03 -3.99
CA SER A 141 -9.38 -10.03 -4.06
C SER A 141 -9.28 -9.10 -5.26
N TYR A 142 -8.10 -8.87 -5.82
CA TYR A 142 -7.91 -8.01 -7.00
C TYR A 142 -7.98 -8.74 -8.34
N LYS A 143 -7.91 -10.08 -8.33
CA LYS A 143 -7.68 -10.90 -9.53
C LYS A 143 -8.66 -10.65 -10.68
N TYR A 144 -9.93 -10.50 -10.35
CA TYR A 144 -11.03 -10.41 -11.32
C TYR A 144 -11.68 -9.01 -11.36
N ILE A 145 -11.01 -8.00 -10.84
CA ILE A 145 -11.52 -6.63 -10.91
C ILE A 145 -11.30 -6.09 -12.32
N GLU A 146 -12.39 -5.62 -12.94
CA GLU A 146 -12.33 -4.87 -14.19
C GLU A 146 -11.87 -3.43 -13.90
N PRO A 147 -10.87 -2.91 -14.65
CA PRO A 147 -10.29 -1.61 -14.35
C PRO A 147 -11.27 -0.47 -14.59
N LYS A 148 -11.38 0.41 -13.61
CA LYS A 148 -12.15 1.66 -13.68
C LYS A 148 -11.39 2.78 -13.00
N ILE A 149 -11.64 4.00 -13.48
CA ILE A 149 -11.19 5.22 -12.82
C ILE A 149 -12.38 5.80 -12.09
N THR A 150 -12.24 6.09 -10.81
CA THR A 150 -13.25 6.76 -10.00
C THR A 150 -12.76 8.14 -9.61
N CYS A 151 -13.67 9.10 -9.54
CA CYS A 151 -13.42 10.41 -8.97
C CYS A 151 -14.31 10.60 -7.75
N GLU A 152 -13.70 10.89 -6.62
CA GLU A 152 -14.38 11.13 -5.35
C GLU A 152 -14.14 12.56 -4.87
N LYS A 153 -15.08 13.07 -4.06
CA LYS A 153 -14.91 14.34 -3.37
C LYS A 153 -13.65 14.30 -2.52
N PHE A 154 -12.83 15.34 -2.61
CA PHE A 154 -11.73 15.53 -1.68
C PHE A 154 -12.28 15.76 -0.27
N MET A 155 -11.88 14.92 0.67
CA MET A 155 -12.33 14.96 2.04
C MET A 155 -11.35 15.79 2.88
N LYS A 156 -11.88 16.79 3.60
CA LYS A 156 -11.11 17.65 4.48
C LYS A 156 -11.89 17.87 5.76
N ASP A 157 -11.23 17.76 6.90
CA ASP A 157 -11.77 18.20 8.18
C ASP A 157 -11.61 19.71 8.28
N LEU A 158 -12.64 20.38 8.79
CA LEU A 158 -12.62 21.84 8.96
C LEU A 158 -11.82 22.29 10.19
N ASN A 159 -11.59 21.39 11.13
CA ASN A 159 -10.96 21.66 12.41
C ASN A 159 -9.47 21.29 12.43
N THR A 160 -9.01 20.49 11.48
CA THR A 160 -7.64 20.01 11.40
C THR A 160 -7.18 19.83 9.97
N ASP A 161 -5.93 20.13 9.68
CA ASP A 161 -5.33 19.85 8.38
C ASP A 161 -4.91 18.36 8.23
N ASN A 162 -4.91 17.61 9.33
CA ASN A 162 -4.51 16.22 9.36
C ASN A 162 -5.73 15.30 9.30
N LEU A 163 -5.88 14.61 8.15
CA LEU A 163 -6.89 13.59 7.99
C LEU A 163 -6.39 12.28 8.62
N ILE A 164 -7.13 11.80 9.63
CA ILE A 164 -6.84 10.51 10.28
C ILE A 164 -7.64 9.42 9.58
N VAL A 165 -6.96 8.35 9.19
CA VAL A 165 -7.58 7.10 8.73
C VAL A 165 -7.65 6.14 9.92
N TYR A 166 -8.85 5.71 10.27
CA TYR A 166 -9.08 4.68 11.29
C TYR A 166 -9.31 3.34 10.60
N ARG A 167 -8.27 2.51 10.51
CA ARG A 167 -8.40 1.13 10.01
C ARG A 167 -8.74 0.20 11.15
N ILE A 168 -9.91 -0.39 11.10
CA ILE A 168 -10.38 -1.35 12.10
C ILE A 168 -10.15 -2.76 11.56
N TYR A 169 -9.30 -3.53 12.24
CA TYR A 169 -9.03 -4.92 11.94
C TYR A 169 -10.12 -5.78 12.56
N CYS A 170 -10.86 -6.47 11.70
CA CYS A 170 -11.90 -7.41 12.08
C CYS A 170 -11.51 -8.83 11.72
N PHE A 171 -11.83 -9.77 12.60
CA PHE A 171 -11.64 -11.20 12.40
C PHE A 171 -12.96 -11.91 12.70
N ASP A 172 -13.44 -12.74 11.76
CA ASP A 172 -14.77 -13.41 11.85
C ASP A 172 -15.89 -12.44 12.25
N GLY A 173 -15.89 -11.23 11.66
CA GLY A 173 -16.87 -10.19 11.96
C GLY A 173 -16.69 -9.46 13.30
N VAL A 174 -15.61 -9.72 14.04
CA VAL A 174 -15.35 -9.07 15.33
C VAL A 174 -14.19 -8.07 15.21
N PRO A 175 -14.40 -6.78 15.54
CA PRO A 175 -13.33 -5.79 15.65
C PRO A 175 -12.36 -6.14 16.79
N HIS A 176 -11.04 -6.02 16.55
CA HIS A 176 -10.01 -6.31 17.56
C HIS A 176 -9.00 -5.18 17.73
N TYR A 177 -8.49 -4.61 16.63
CA TYR A 177 -7.42 -3.62 16.66
C TYR A 177 -7.77 -2.45 15.77
N ILE A 178 -7.27 -1.27 16.12
CA ILE A 178 -7.51 -0.02 15.41
C ILE A 178 -6.18 0.63 15.09
N HIS A 179 -5.89 0.82 13.81
CA HIS A 179 -4.79 1.66 13.36
C HIS A 179 -5.30 3.08 13.14
N ALA A 180 -4.82 4.01 13.93
CA ALA A 180 -5.05 5.44 13.71
C ALA A 180 -3.86 6.01 12.92
N ILE A 181 -4.04 6.18 11.61
CA ILE A 181 -3.01 6.59 10.67
C ILE A 181 -3.14 8.08 10.44
N THR A 182 -2.12 8.84 10.82
CA THR A 182 -2.04 10.31 10.65
C THR A 182 -1.18 10.66 9.45
N ASP A 183 -1.29 11.90 9.00
CA ASP A 183 -0.50 12.45 7.90
C ASP A 183 -0.61 11.64 6.59
N ALA A 184 -1.69 10.86 6.47
CA ALA A 184 -2.03 10.12 5.28
C ALA A 184 -1.98 11.06 4.05
N HIS A 185 -1.23 10.68 3.04
CA HIS A 185 -0.97 11.45 1.80
C HIS A 185 0.10 12.55 1.88
N THR A 186 0.78 12.73 3.02
CA THR A 186 1.94 13.65 3.11
C THR A 186 3.27 12.97 2.78
N GLY A 187 3.29 11.64 2.82
CA GLY A 187 4.49 10.81 2.67
C GLY A 187 5.31 10.64 3.96
N ILE A 188 4.77 11.12 5.09
CA ILE A 188 5.33 10.97 6.43
C ILE A 188 4.26 10.33 7.33
N ASP A 189 3.59 9.29 6.81
CA ASP A 189 2.53 8.62 7.55
C ASP A 189 3.06 8.10 8.89
N ARG A 190 2.27 8.29 9.96
CA ARG A 190 2.49 7.79 11.31
C ARG A 190 1.28 6.99 11.73
N CYS A 191 1.46 6.03 12.64
CA CYS A 191 0.36 5.19 13.08
C CYS A 191 0.51 4.81 14.55
N ASN A 192 -0.50 5.09 15.35
CA ASN A 192 -0.66 4.44 16.64
C ASN A 192 -1.69 3.34 16.53
N ILE A 193 -1.47 2.26 17.26
CA ILE A 193 -2.36 1.09 17.25
C ILE A 193 -3.02 0.97 18.61
N TYR A 194 -4.32 0.75 18.61
CA TYR A 194 -5.17 0.70 19.79
C TYR A 194 -5.99 -0.60 19.84
N ASP A 195 -6.40 -0.99 21.03
CA ASP A 195 -7.49 -1.95 21.21
C ASP A 195 -8.87 -1.29 21.02
N THR A 196 -9.93 -2.04 21.20
CA THR A 196 -11.32 -1.54 21.03
C THR A 196 -11.76 -0.58 22.13
N GLU A 197 -11.10 -0.56 23.29
CA GLU A 197 -11.31 0.40 24.37
C GLU A 197 -10.51 1.69 24.21
N TRP A 198 -9.68 1.76 23.18
CA TRP A 198 -8.76 2.86 22.87
C TRP A 198 -7.52 2.89 23.77
N ASN A 199 -7.08 1.75 24.29
CA ASN A 199 -5.78 1.64 24.94
C ASN A 199 -4.70 1.50 23.86
N LYS A 200 -3.68 2.36 23.91
CA LYS A 200 -2.54 2.31 22.98
C LYS A 200 -1.75 1.03 23.22
N LEU A 201 -1.45 0.32 22.16
CA LEU A 201 -0.66 -0.90 22.19
C LEU A 201 0.80 -0.59 21.86
N ASP A 202 1.71 -1.25 22.55
CA ASP A 202 3.16 -1.08 22.36
C ASP A 202 3.63 -1.97 21.20
N LEU A 203 3.39 -1.48 19.97
CA LEU A 203 3.86 -2.11 18.75
C LEU A 203 4.01 -1.11 17.61
N VAL A 204 4.89 -1.44 16.69
CA VAL A 204 5.06 -0.77 15.39
C VAL A 204 4.69 -1.76 14.29
N TYR A 205 3.84 -1.33 13.38
CA TYR A 205 3.48 -2.11 12.19
C TYR A 205 3.19 -1.16 11.03
N ILE A 206 3.93 -1.31 9.94
CA ILE A 206 3.86 -0.53 8.70
C ILE A 206 4.47 0.88 8.84
N TRP A 207 4.04 1.65 9.82
CA TRP A 207 4.47 3.03 10.07
C TRP A 207 4.94 3.20 11.50
N GLU A 208 5.90 4.09 11.69
CA GLU A 208 6.36 4.51 13.01
C GLU A 208 5.22 5.13 13.83
N ASN A 209 5.27 4.94 15.14
CA ASN A 209 4.31 5.57 16.04
C ASN A 209 4.47 7.10 16.04
N THR A 210 3.39 7.81 16.41
CA THR A 210 3.46 9.24 16.70
C THR A 210 4.17 9.47 18.03
N ASP A 211 4.77 10.63 18.18
CA ASP A 211 5.34 11.13 19.44
C ASP A 211 4.28 11.81 20.34
N TYR A 212 3.02 11.81 19.90
CA TYR A 212 1.86 12.32 20.62
C TYR A 212 0.74 11.29 20.67
N GLU A 213 -0.17 11.45 21.62
CA GLU A 213 -1.38 10.62 21.70
C GLU A 213 -2.44 11.12 20.72
N ILE A 214 -3.04 10.19 19.99
CA ILE A 214 -4.18 10.50 19.12
C ILE A 214 -5.45 10.40 19.98
N PRO A 215 -6.28 11.46 20.04
CA PRO A 215 -7.48 11.45 20.86
C PRO A 215 -8.48 10.40 20.35
N LYS A 216 -9.20 9.78 21.31
CA LYS A 216 -10.27 8.84 21.00
C LYS A 216 -11.36 9.54 20.18
N PRO A 217 -11.74 9.02 19.00
CA PRO A 217 -12.83 9.61 18.23
C PRO A 217 -14.17 9.45 18.97
N GLU A 218 -14.97 10.51 19.02
CA GLU A 218 -16.25 10.49 19.75
C GLU A 218 -17.22 9.39 19.30
N LYS A 219 -17.13 9.00 18.02
CA LYS A 219 -18.01 7.96 17.44
C LYS A 219 -17.31 6.61 17.28
N LEU A 220 -16.31 6.29 18.12
CA LEU A 220 -15.62 5.03 18.03
C LEU A 220 -16.57 3.82 18.09
N ASP A 221 -17.52 3.81 19.02
CA ASP A 221 -18.47 2.71 19.19
C ASP A 221 -19.33 2.50 17.93
N LEU A 222 -19.70 3.60 17.25
CA LEU A 222 -20.39 3.52 15.97
C LEU A 222 -19.48 2.96 14.88
N MET A 223 -18.22 3.38 14.81
CA MET A 223 -17.24 2.84 13.85
C MET A 223 -17.05 1.32 14.06
N LEU A 224 -16.89 0.87 15.30
CA LEU A 224 -16.75 -0.55 15.65
C LEU A 224 -18.00 -1.35 15.23
N ASN A 225 -19.20 -0.78 15.44
CA ASN A 225 -20.46 -1.42 15.01
C ASN A 225 -20.56 -1.50 13.47
N LEU A 226 -20.19 -0.44 12.76
CA LEU A 226 -20.16 -0.44 11.29
C LEU A 226 -19.14 -1.47 10.76
N ALA A 227 -17.93 -1.50 11.35
CA ALA A 227 -16.90 -2.47 10.99
C ALA A 227 -17.36 -3.92 11.21
N ARG A 228 -18.02 -4.19 12.35
CA ARG A 228 -18.62 -5.52 12.63
C ARG A 228 -19.61 -5.94 11.56
N LYS A 229 -20.50 -5.04 11.11
CA LYS A 229 -21.48 -5.34 10.05
C LYS A 229 -20.80 -5.63 8.72
N LEU A 230 -19.83 -4.76 8.32
CA LEU A 230 -19.13 -4.87 7.05
C LEU A 230 -18.22 -6.09 6.98
N SER A 231 -17.71 -6.58 8.12
CA SER A 231 -16.78 -7.71 8.15
C SER A 231 -17.41 -9.07 8.39
N LYS A 232 -18.73 -9.13 8.60
CA LYS A 232 -19.46 -10.34 9.03
C LYS A 232 -19.23 -11.56 8.14
N GLU A 233 -19.10 -11.35 6.83
CA GLU A 233 -18.97 -12.43 5.83
C GLU A 233 -17.51 -12.82 5.54
N PHE A 234 -16.55 -12.29 6.31
CA PHE A 234 -15.12 -12.42 6.03
C PHE A 234 -14.34 -12.95 7.22
N ILE A 235 -13.38 -13.84 6.95
CA ILE A 235 -12.43 -14.35 7.94
C ILE A 235 -11.58 -13.20 8.51
N HIS A 236 -11.16 -12.27 7.65
CA HIS A 236 -10.43 -11.08 8.01
C HIS A 236 -10.80 -9.92 7.08
N LEU A 237 -10.98 -8.75 7.66
CA LEU A 237 -11.21 -7.51 6.94
C LEU A 237 -10.67 -6.32 7.71
N GLY A 238 -9.85 -5.49 7.10
CA GLY A 238 -9.56 -4.13 7.53
C GLY A 238 -10.60 -3.18 6.94
N VAL A 239 -11.30 -2.43 7.80
CA VAL A 239 -12.28 -1.42 7.38
C VAL A 239 -11.72 -0.04 7.67
N ASP A 240 -11.50 0.74 6.64
CA ASP A 240 -10.94 2.08 6.75
C ASP A 240 -12.03 3.14 6.84
N PHE A 241 -11.99 3.95 7.87
CA PHE A 241 -12.92 5.05 8.08
C PHE A 241 -12.19 6.40 8.14
N PHE A 242 -12.84 7.42 7.60
CA PHE A 242 -12.61 8.80 7.98
C PHE A 242 -13.66 9.22 9.00
N TYR A 243 -13.24 10.02 9.99
CA TYR A 243 -14.15 10.75 10.88
C TYR A 243 -13.90 12.23 10.68
N ILE A 244 -14.84 12.90 9.99
CA ILE A 244 -14.68 14.26 9.50
C ILE A 244 -15.94 15.04 9.81
N ASN A 245 -15.81 16.18 10.47
CA ASN A 245 -16.95 17.08 10.80
C ASN A 245 -18.12 16.31 11.43
N ASN A 246 -17.82 15.47 12.42
CA ASN A 246 -18.81 14.64 13.13
C ASN A 246 -19.55 13.59 12.25
N GLN A 247 -19.01 13.27 11.05
CA GLN A 247 -19.55 12.27 10.13
C GLN A 247 -18.49 11.19 9.85
N ILE A 248 -18.92 9.92 9.82
CA ILE A 248 -18.11 8.77 9.46
C ILE A 248 -18.27 8.47 7.97
N TYR A 249 -17.14 8.21 7.28
CA TYR A 249 -17.12 7.74 5.90
C TYR A 249 -16.26 6.48 5.79
N CYS A 250 -16.77 5.45 5.15
CA CYS A 250 -16.00 4.25 4.80
C CYS A 250 -15.20 4.54 3.53
N SER A 251 -13.89 4.44 3.59
CA SER A 251 -12.99 4.79 2.49
C SER A 251 -12.43 3.58 1.74
N GLU A 252 -12.23 2.45 2.43
CA GLU A 252 -11.67 1.25 1.83
C GLU A 252 -12.00 -0.01 2.65
N LEU A 253 -12.06 -1.16 1.97
CA LEU A 253 -12.15 -2.50 2.55
C LEU A 253 -10.91 -3.30 2.13
N THR A 254 -10.07 -3.68 3.11
CA THR A 254 -8.75 -4.27 2.87
C THR A 254 -8.68 -5.70 3.39
N PHE A 255 -8.40 -6.68 2.51
CA PHE A 255 -8.31 -8.10 2.87
C PHE A 255 -6.89 -8.56 3.22
N TYR A 256 -5.89 -7.95 2.61
CA TYR A 256 -4.50 -8.37 2.76
C TYR A 256 -3.63 -7.16 3.10
N THR A 257 -3.71 -6.71 4.35
CA THR A 257 -2.96 -5.52 4.80
C THR A 257 -1.47 -5.67 4.48
N ASN A 258 -0.94 -4.69 3.73
CA ASN A 258 0.45 -4.70 3.22
C ASN A 258 0.85 -6.03 2.59
N ALA A 259 -0.10 -6.67 1.90
CA ALA A 259 0.10 -7.99 1.30
C ALA A 259 0.58 -9.06 2.32
N GLY A 260 0.51 -8.83 3.63
CA GLY A 260 1.08 -9.70 4.66
C GLY A 260 2.60 -9.87 4.54
N LEU A 261 3.31 -8.81 4.14
CA LEU A 261 4.76 -8.85 3.86
C LEU A 261 5.55 -7.87 4.75
N THR A 262 4.95 -7.37 5.83
CA THR A 262 5.58 -6.41 6.74
C THR A 262 5.75 -7.02 8.12
N PRO A 263 6.94 -6.93 8.73
CA PRO A 263 7.15 -7.43 10.09
C PRO A 263 6.43 -6.56 11.12
N PHE A 264 6.08 -7.16 12.23
CA PHE A 264 5.64 -6.47 13.44
C PHE A 264 6.83 -6.25 14.38
N GLU A 265 6.86 -5.16 15.09
CA GLU A 265 7.81 -4.87 16.16
C GLU A 265 7.06 -4.51 17.44
N PRO A 266 7.18 -5.36 18.51
CA PRO A 266 7.89 -6.63 18.53
C PRO A 266 7.12 -7.75 17.77
N LYS A 267 7.86 -8.80 17.36
CA LYS A 267 7.35 -9.91 16.53
C LYS A 267 6.17 -10.68 17.17
N GLU A 268 6.06 -10.65 18.47
CA GLU A 268 4.97 -11.32 19.22
C GLU A 268 3.59 -10.84 18.77
N TRP A 269 3.47 -9.63 18.26
CA TRP A 269 2.22 -9.11 17.74
C TRP A 269 1.78 -9.76 16.42
N ASP A 270 2.72 -10.24 15.62
CA ASP A 270 2.38 -11.04 14.44
C ASP A 270 1.68 -12.34 14.82
N TYR A 271 2.09 -12.98 15.93
CA TYR A 271 1.40 -14.15 16.51
C TYR A 271 0.04 -13.77 17.08
N LYS A 272 -0.05 -12.71 17.89
CA LYS A 272 -1.32 -12.27 18.51
C LYS A 272 -2.40 -11.94 17.46
N PHE A 273 -2.02 -11.22 16.39
CA PHE A 273 -2.93 -10.99 15.25
C PHE A 273 -3.24 -12.31 14.53
N GLY A 274 -2.26 -13.19 14.42
CA GLY A 274 -2.43 -14.51 13.83
C GLY A 274 -3.45 -15.38 14.59
N GLU A 275 -3.44 -15.37 15.92
CA GLU A 275 -4.40 -16.12 16.76
C GLU A 275 -5.84 -15.72 16.47
N CYS A 276 -6.10 -14.47 16.06
CA CYS A 276 -7.43 -14.01 15.71
C CYS A 276 -7.96 -14.62 14.40
N ILE A 277 -7.09 -15.10 13.49
CA ILE A 277 -7.51 -15.72 12.22
C ILE A 277 -7.72 -17.22 12.39
N LYS A 278 -8.94 -17.68 12.12
CA LYS A 278 -9.28 -19.10 12.03
C LYS A 278 -9.30 -19.52 10.57
N LEU A 279 -8.28 -20.26 10.13
CA LEU A 279 -8.21 -20.73 8.75
C LEU A 279 -9.24 -21.84 8.50
N PRO A 280 -9.84 -21.90 7.30
CA PRO A 280 -10.66 -23.03 6.87
C PRO A 280 -9.85 -24.33 6.88
N GLN A 281 -10.53 -25.44 7.12
CA GLN A 281 -9.90 -26.78 7.06
C GLN A 281 -9.53 -27.15 5.63
N ASP A 282 -10.36 -26.79 4.66
CA ASP A 282 -10.19 -27.16 3.26
C ASP A 282 -9.37 -26.11 2.51
N LYS A 283 -8.30 -26.57 1.85
CA LYS A 283 -7.53 -25.78 0.90
C LYS A 283 -8.22 -25.82 -0.47
N LYS A 284 -8.74 -24.68 -0.93
CA LYS A 284 -9.29 -24.55 -2.29
C LYS A 284 -8.22 -23.98 -3.21
N VAL A 285 -7.64 -24.83 -4.05
CA VAL A 285 -6.63 -24.39 -5.02
C VAL A 285 -7.33 -24.02 -6.32
N GLU A 286 -7.17 -22.78 -6.75
CA GLU A 286 -7.63 -22.34 -8.05
C GLU A 286 -6.50 -22.46 -9.08
N TYR A 287 -6.72 -23.31 -10.07
CA TYR A 287 -5.76 -23.53 -11.15
C TYR A 287 -6.08 -22.58 -12.30
N ASP A 288 -5.33 -21.49 -12.39
CA ASP A 288 -5.48 -20.54 -13.49
C ASP A 288 -4.80 -21.00 -14.76
N PHE A 289 -5.45 -20.72 -15.88
CA PHE A 289 -4.78 -20.69 -17.17
C PHE A 289 -4.14 -19.30 -17.36
N VAL A 290 -2.96 -19.10 -16.79
CA VAL A 290 -2.09 -17.99 -17.20
C VAL A 290 -1.16 -18.53 -18.26
N ASP A 291 -1.06 -17.86 -19.41
CA ASP A 291 -0.16 -18.30 -20.47
C ASP A 291 1.31 -18.21 -20.01
N ARG A 292 2.14 -19.02 -20.66
CA ARG A 292 3.57 -19.13 -20.29
C ARG A 292 4.31 -17.78 -20.39
N GLU A 293 3.93 -16.93 -21.34
CA GLU A 293 4.59 -15.65 -21.57
C GLU A 293 4.30 -14.68 -20.43
N THR A 294 3.06 -14.64 -19.94
CA THR A 294 2.66 -13.84 -18.78
C THR A 294 3.38 -14.31 -17.52
N LEU A 295 3.49 -15.63 -17.32
CA LEU A 295 4.24 -16.19 -16.18
C LEU A 295 5.74 -15.87 -16.24
N LEU A 296 6.34 -15.93 -17.43
CA LEU A 296 7.75 -15.58 -17.61
C LEU A 296 8.01 -14.09 -17.38
N LYS A 297 7.10 -13.23 -17.84
CA LYS A 297 7.17 -11.76 -17.56
C LYS A 297 7.06 -11.48 -16.06
N GLN A 298 6.16 -12.17 -15.36
CA GLN A 298 6.04 -12.07 -13.90
C GLN A 298 7.30 -12.57 -13.18
N SER A 299 7.83 -13.73 -13.61
CA SER A 299 9.07 -14.29 -13.08
C SER A 299 10.26 -13.37 -13.26
N TYR A 300 10.43 -12.83 -14.47
CA TYR A 300 11.50 -11.88 -14.78
C TYR A 300 11.40 -10.61 -13.96
N ASN A 301 10.20 -10.04 -13.86
CA ASN A 301 9.97 -8.86 -13.02
C ASN A 301 10.29 -9.17 -11.55
N LEU A 302 9.88 -10.33 -11.04
CA LEU A 302 10.13 -10.71 -9.65
C LEU A 302 11.62 -10.97 -9.39
N GLU A 303 12.33 -11.65 -10.28
CA GLU A 303 13.78 -11.89 -10.17
C GLU A 303 14.58 -10.59 -10.23
N PHE A 304 14.19 -9.68 -11.11
CA PHE A 304 14.77 -8.34 -11.19
C PHE A 304 14.55 -7.58 -9.90
N MET A 305 13.32 -7.62 -9.36
CA MET A 305 12.95 -7.00 -8.08
C MET A 305 13.76 -7.55 -6.90
N VAL A 306 13.91 -8.89 -6.82
CA VAL A 306 14.67 -9.55 -5.76
C VAL A 306 16.17 -9.24 -5.88
N LYS A 307 16.70 -9.16 -7.11
CA LYS A 307 18.07 -8.79 -7.36
C LYS A 307 18.37 -7.34 -6.94
N ASP A 308 17.51 -6.41 -7.35
CA ASP A 308 17.65 -4.99 -6.98
C ASP A 308 17.59 -4.79 -5.45
N TYR A 309 16.70 -5.53 -4.76
CA TYR A 309 16.62 -5.51 -3.30
C TYR A 309 17.92 -6.00 -2.66
N ARG A 310 18.46 -7.13 -3.11
CA ARG A 310 19.74 -7.67 -2.60
C ARG A 310 20.92 -6.75 -2.85
N ASP A 311 20.97 -6.15 -4.03
CA ASP A 311 22.05 -5.21 -4.38
C ASP A 311 21.96 -3.95 -3.52
N LEU A 312 20.74 -3.48 -3.20
CA LEU A 312 20.49 -2.38 -2.27
C LEU A 312 20.84 -2.74 -0.83
N GLU A 313 20.45 -3.92 -0.36
CA GLU A 313 20.78 -4.42 0.98
C GLU A 313 22.29 -4.58 1.16
N ASN A 314 22.97 -5.14 0.17
CA ASN A 314 24.43 -5.25 0.16
C ASN A 314 25.10 -3.88 0.16
N ASN A 315 24.61 -2.93 -0.63
CA ASN A 315 25.14 -1.56 -0.66
C ASN A 315 24.86 -0.81 0.64
N PHE A 316 23.69 -1.03 1.25
CA PHE A 316 23.32 -0.48 2.57
C PHE A 316 24.26 -1.03 3.66
N ASN A 317 24.48 -2.34 3.68
CA ASN A 317 25.39 -2.98 4.64
C ASN A 317 26.85 -2.54 4.45
N LEU A 318 27.27 -2.33 3.20
CA LEU A 318 28.59 -1.75 2.89
C LEU A 318 28.72 -0.30 3.36
N LEU A 319 27.67 0.50 3.21
CA LEU A 319 27.62 1.88 3.72
C LEU A 319 27.62 1.90 5.25
N LYS A 320 26.77 1.08 5.88
CA LYS A 320 26.70 0.94 7.34
C LYS A 320 28.05 0.52 7.94
N ASN A 321 28.77 -0.40 7.29
CA ASN A 321 30.11 -0.83 7.72
C ASN A 321 31.19 0.23 7.48
N ARG A 322 30.99 1.17 6.55
CA ARG A 322 31.89 2.33 6.34
C ARG A 322 31.61 3.46 7.33
N GLU A 323 30.37 3.61 7.79
CA GLU A 323 29.93 4.66 8.71
C GLU A 323 30.29 4.36 10.18
N HIS A 324 30.48 3.08 10.56
CA HIS A 324 31.06 2.73 11.88
C HIS A 324 32.51 3.22 12.07
N LYS A 325 33.10 3.87 11.08
CA LYS A 325 34.42 4.52 11.17
C LYS A 325 34.38 6.04 11.30
N ASN A 326 33.23 6.68 11.19
CA ASN A 326 33.07 8.13 11.36
C ASN A 326 31.78 8.41 12.14
N ASP A 327 31.87 9.08 13.27
CA ASP A 327 30.81 9.44 14.23
C ASP A 327 29.75 10.44 13.70
N GLU A 328 29.37 10.37 12.41
CA GLU A 328 28.30 11.17 11.82
C GLU A 328 27.18 10.30 11.22
N VAL A 329 26.69 9.32 11.98
CA VAL A 329 25.50 8.53 11.58
C VAL A 329 24.27 9.01 12.37
N GLU A 330 23.87 10.25 12.17
CA GLU A 330 22.53 10.64 12.57
C GLU A 330 21.55 10.54 11.39
N LYS A 331 20.63 9.56 11.53
CA LYS A 331 19.31 9.50 10.89
C LYS A 331 19.22 9.07 9.43
N LEU A 332 19.56 7.82 9.15
CA LEU A 332 18.86 7.09 8.08
C LEU A 332 17.55 6.53 8.66
N LYS A 333 16.48 7.33 8.66
CA LYS A 333 15.14 6.83 8.95
C LYS A 333 14.63 6.07 7.73
N LEU A 334 14.51 4.76 7.86
CA LEU A 334 13.74 3.91 6.96
C LEU A 334 12.26 4.27 7.14
N ASN A 335 11.71 5.09 6.24
CA ASN A 335 10.29 5.35 6.19
C ASN A 335 9.66 4.38 5.19
N SER A 336 8.86 3.45 5.70
CA SER A 336 8.13 2.47 4.88
C SER A 336 6.82 3.04 4.37
N ASN A 337 6.72 3.27 3.06
CA ASN A 337 5.44 3.43 2.36
C ASN A 337 5.39 2.38 1.24
N TRP A 338 4.63 1.33 1.45
CA TRP A 338 4.58 0.12 0.62
C TRP A 338 3.88 0.29 -0.75
N TRP A 339 3.46 1.51 -1.09
CA TRP A 339 2.54 1.74 -2.19
C TRP A 339 3.15 2.20 -3.50
N THR A 340 4.45 2.43 -3.53
CA THR A 340 5.14 2.79 -4.77
C THR A 340 6.14 1.71 -5.10
N LEU A 341 5.82 0.87 -6.07
CA LEU A 341 6.72 -0.18 -6.58
C LEU A 341 8.06 0.40 -7.07
N PHE A 342 8.03 1.63 -7.62
CA PHE A 342 9.20 2.43 -7.98
C PHE A 342 8.87 3.90 -7.87
N GLY A 343 9.64 4.64 -7.10
CA GLY A 343 9.56 6.09 -7.05
C GLY A 343 10.94 6.69 -6.83
N ILE A 344 11.26 7.74 -7.56
CA ILE A 344 12.43 8.58 -7.29
C ILE A 344 11.89 9.97 -6.98
N SER A 345 12.10 10.44 -5.76
CA SER A 345 11.83 11.82 -5.38
C SER A 345 13.10 12.44 -4.82
N ASN A 346 13.31 13.72 -5.03
CA ASN A 346 14.41 14.46 -4.44
C ASN A 346 13.89 15.76 -3.82
N ASN A 347 14.50 16.15 -2.71
CA ASN A 347 14.67 17.55 -2.38
C ASN A 347 16.14 17.89 -2.63
N SER A 348 16.49 19.17 -2.57
CA SER A 348 17.82 19.68 -2.95
C SER A 348 19.04 18.98 -2.30
N GLU A 349 18.83 18.19 -1.26
CA GLU A 349 19.91 17.55 -0.51
C GLU A 349 19.86 16.01 -0.51
N TYR A 350 18.70 15.41 -0.76
CA TYR A 350 18.50 13.97 -0.62
C TYR A 350 17.84 13.35 -1.85
N LEU A 351 18.43 12.25 -2.33
CA LEU A 351 17.77 11.32 -3.26
C LEU A 351 16.96 10.33 -2.44
N ARG A 352 15.66 10.24 -2.71
CA ARG A 352 14.77 9.24 -2.13
C ARG A 352 14.41 8.22 -3.19
N LEU A 353 14.80 6.98 -2.95
CA LEU A 353 14.37 5.83 -3.75
C LEU A 353 13.27 5.10 -2.99
N THR A 354 12.14 4.91 -3.63
CA THR A 354 11.09 4.05 -3.12
C THR A 354 11.10 2.77 -3.96
N LEU A 355 11.40 1.65 -3.33
CA LEU A 355 11.38 0.32 -3.95
C LEU A 355 10.43 -0.55 -3.12
N PHE A 356 9.37 -1.04 -3.75
CA PHE A 356 8.34 -1.85 -3.09
C PHE A 356 7.76 -1.22 -1.82
N GLY A 357 7.66 0.12 -1.82
CA GLY A 357 7.20 0.85 -0.64
C GLY A 357 8.29 1.17 0.39
N ILE A 358 9.49 0.62 0.27
CA ILE A 358 10.62 1.00 1.12
C ILE A 358 11.24 2.27 0.55
N LYS A 359 11.30 3.32 1.37
CA LYS A 359 11.93 4.60 1.00
C LYS A 359 13.35 4.64 1.53
N PHE A 360 14.29 4.74 0.62
CA PHE A 360 15.71 5.00 0.93
C PHE A 360 15.99 6.48 0.72
N SER A 361 16.60 7.14 1.70
CA SER A 361 17.01 8.54 1.58
C SER A 361 18.54 8.62 1.62
N PHE A 362 19.13 9.14 0.56
CA PHE A 362 20.59 9.31 0.44
C PHE A 362 20.91 10.80 0.39
N LYS A 363 21.75 11.27 1.30
CA LYS A 363 22.32 12.62 1.16
C LYS A 363 23.25 12.62 -0.05
N MET A 364 22.94 13.49 -1.00
CA MET A 364 23.62 13.55 -2.29
C MET A 364 24.75 14.57 -2.26
N ASN A 365 25.85 14.21 -2.89
CA ASN A 365 26.91 15.13 -3.27
C ASN A 365 27.26 14.87 -4.73
N LYS A 366 28.07 15.75 -5.33
CA LYS A 366 28.45 15.70 -6.74
C LYS A 366 28.97 14.31 -7.19
N GLU A 367 29.84 13.72 -6.40
CA GLU A 367 30.45 12.40 -6.70
C GLU A 367 29.40 11.27 -6.69
N LYS A 368 28.47 11.29 -5.73
CA LYS A 368 27.38 10.29 -5.66
C LYS A 368 26.39 10.45 -6.81
N VAL A 369 26.08 11.68 -7.20
CA VAL A 369 25.21 11.98 -8.36
C VAL A 369 25.85 11.43 -9.63
N ASP A 370 27.13 11.66 -9.85
CA ASP A 370 27.85 11.16 -11.03
C ASP A 370 27.92 9.64 -11.08
N LYS A 371 28.18 8.97 -9.95
CA LYS A 371 28.19 7.52 -9.86
C LYS A 371 26.81 6.91 -10.14
N LEU A 372 25.74 7.49 -9.57
CA LEU A 372 24.37 7.01 -9.84
C LEU A 372 23.91 7.30 -11.26
N ALA A 373 24.26 8.47 -11.81
CA ALA A 373 23.92 8.81 -13.18
C ALA A 373 24.53 7.82 -14.19
N TRP A 374 25.68 7.25 -13.89
CA TRP A 374 26.36 6.29 -14.77
C TRP A 374 25.54 5.01 -15.00
N TRP A 375 24.69 4.63 -14.06
CA TRP A 375 23.80 3.46 -14.14
C TRP A 375 22.56 3.69 -15.01
N ILE A 376 22.28 4.93 -15.44
CA ILE A 376 21.16 5.23 -16.30
C ILE A 376 21.58 4.96 -17.75
N PRO A 377 21.05 3.91 -18.42
CA PRO A 377 21.50 3.48 -19.73
C PRO A 377 21.17 4.48 -20.85
N VAL A 378 20.18 5.33 -20.65
CA VAL A 378 19.74 6.31 -21.65
C VAL A 378 20.41 7.65 -21.37
N ARG A 379 21.27 8.13 -22.30
CA ARG A 379 22.07 9.36 -22.16
C ARG A 379 21.23 10.58 -21.79
N LYS A 380 20.10 10.80 -22.48
CA LYS A 380 19.21 11.94 -22.21
C LYS A 380 18.61 11.91 -20.78
N LEU A 381 18.26 10.74 -20.27
CA LEU A 381 17.77 10.57 -18.90
C LEU A 381 18.88 10.76 -17.86
N ARG A 382 20.10 10.33 -18.18
CA ARG A 382 21.30 10.52 -17.38
C ARG A 382 21.66 11.99 -17.22
N ASP A 383 21.65 12.72 -18.34
CA ASP A 383 21.95 14.14 -18.35
C ASP A 383 20.86 14.95 -17.63
N ASN A 384 19.58 14.60 -17.80
CA ASN A 384 18.48 15.17 -17.03
C ASN A 384 18.59 14.88 -15.51
N PHE A 385 19.00 13.67 -15.15
CA PHE A 385 19.24 13.30 -13.76
C PHE A 385 20.36 14.15 -13.14
N ARG A 386 21.49 14.30 -13.84
CA ARG A 386 22.61 15.15 -13.41
C ARG A 386 22.18 16.61 -13.26
N ASN A 387 21.57 17.18 -14.27
CA ASN A 387 21.18 18.59 -14.27
C ASN A 387 20.20 18.90 -13.12
N LYS A 388 19.25 18.01 -12.87
CA LYS A 388 18.27 18.19 -11.79
C LYS A 388 18.92 18.26 -10.38
N PHE A 389 20.14 17.70 -10.21
CA PHE A 389 20.91 17.81 -8.97
C PHE A 389 21.94 18.93 -9.01
N PHE A 390 22.53 19.24 -10.18
CA PHE A 390 23.56 20.25 -10.29
C PHE A 390 23.05 21.68 -10.21
N ASP A 391 21.85 21.95 -10.73
CA ASP A 391 21.24 23.29 -10.64
C ASP A 391 20.99 23.71 -9.18
N ASN A 392 20.92 22.74 -8.25
CA ASN A 392 20.77 23.00 -6.82
C ASN A 392 22.09 23.12 -6.05
N PHE A 393 23.25 22.75 -6.66
CA PHE A 393 24.56 22.87 -6.01
C PHE A 393 25.31 24.18 -6.39
N ILE A 394 24.86 24.91 -7.42
CA ILE A 394 25.50 26.16 -7.91
C ILE A 394 24.88 27.41 -7.27
N GLY A 395 23.72 27.29 -6.63
CA GLY A 395 22.99 28.42 -6.03
C GLY A 395 23.30 28.75 -4.56
N GLY A 396 24.34 28.15 -3.96
CA GLY A 396 24.75 28.35 -2.57
C GLY A 396 26.24 28.67 -2.46
N GLY A 397 26.63 29.81 -2.94
CA GLY A 397 27.93 30.43 -2.72
C GLY A 397 27.73 31.84 -2.18
#